data_e10286e104b73dff03aab5fb3ee2aa34
#
_entry.id   e10286e104b73dff03aab5fb3ee2aa34
#
_cell.length_a   1.000
_cell.length_b   1.000
_cell.length_c   1.000
_cell.angle_alpha   90.00
_cell.angle_beta   90.00
_cell.angle_gamma   90.00
#
_symmetry.space_group_name_H-M   'P 1'
#
loop_
_entity.id
_entity.type
_entity.pdbx_description
1 polymer ?
#
loop_
_entity_poly.entity_id
_entity_poly.type
_entity_poly.pdbx_seq_one_letter_code
_entity_poly.pdbx_strand_id
1 'polypeptide(L)'
;LSSLDKSDIIWIDLLDVSDRTEGVLEDFLKIDIQEDEEMEEIEMSSRYIQTDDSIVANSNFLRDNFEMEPVNFILKNSILVTTRDVELVSFNETVKKMLMNTRNFPTGYHVLVTLMETRVERDADLIEDTTDLITKLSGEINAKDHVDEEVLIQIKDLQEKVTIIRQNIMDKQRVISNFLKCDFFPTEL
;
A
#
# COMPACT_ATOMS: atom_id res chain seq x y z
N LEU A 1 11.75 -14.44 -19.08
CA LEU A 1 12.04 -14.97 -17.73
C LEU A 1 13.08 -16.09 -17.75
N SER A 2 13.07 -16.98 -18.72
CA SER A 2 13.97 -18.17 -18.77
C SER A 2 15.48 -17.86 -18.81
N SER A 3 15.89 -16.62 -19.02
CA SER A 3 17.30 -16.16 -19.05
C SER A 3 17.70 -15.31 -17.83
N LEU A 4 16.77 -15.04 -16.91
CA LEU A 4 17.02 -14.28 -15.69
C LEU A 4 17.45 -15.22 -14.57
N ASP A 5 18.54 -14.88 -13.87
CA ASP A 5 18.89 -15.53 -12.61
C ASP A 5 18.00 -14.92 -11.50
N LYS A 6 17.33 -15.79 -10.73
CA LYS A 6 16.50 -15.34 -9.62
C LYS A 6 17.30 -14.57 -8.56
N SER A 7 18.59 -14.83 -8.44
CA SER A 7 19.49 -14.13 -7.52
C SER A 7 19.67 -12.64 -7.84
N ASP A 8 19.38 -12.24 -9.09
CA ASP A 8 19.49 -10.85 -9.54
C ASP A 8 18.18 -10.06 -9.39
N ILE A 9 17.11 -10.74 -8.95
CA ILE A 9 15.78 -10.15 -8.83
C ILE A 9 15.51 -9.84 -7.35
N ILE A 10 15.18 -8.60 -7.04
CA ILE A 10 14.76 -8.17 -5.69
C ILE A 10 13.30 -7.75 -5.63
N TRP A 11 12.75 -7.26 -6.75
CA TRP A 11 11.36 -6.80 -6.83
C TRP A 11 10.77 -7.02 -8.21
N ILE A 12 9.54 -7.49 -8.25
CA ILE A 12 8.70 -7.59 -9.45
C ILE A 12 7.40 -6.87 -9.14
N ASP A 13 7.07 -5.85 -9.92
CA ASP A 13 5.83 -5.10 -9.80
C ASP A 13 4.92 -5.42 -10.99
N LEU A 14 3.74 -5.94 -10.72
CA LEU A 14 2.72 -6.29 -11.70
C LEU A 14 1.63 -5.23 -11.67
N LEU A 15 1.52 -4.49 -12.77
CA LEU A 15 0.52 -3.45 -12.94
C LEU A 15 -0.47 -3.87 -14.04
N ASP A 16 -1.76 -4.01 -13.68
CA ASP A 16 -2.86 -4.32 -14.61
C ASP A 16 -2.48 -5.48 -15.56
N VAL A 17 -2.05 -6.59 -14.96
CA VAL A 17 -1.59 -7.74 -15.73
C VAL A 17 -2.70 -8.77 -15.92
N SER A 18 -2.56 -9.60 -16.97
CA SER A 18 -3.50 -10.69 -17.23
C SER A 18 -3.14 -11.93 -16.42
N ASP A 19 -4.12 -12.78 -16.09
CA ASP A 19 -3.99 -14.08 -15.45
C ASP A 19 -2.89 -14.95 -16.07
N ARG A 20 -2.73 -14.84 -17.41
CA ARG A 20 -1.65 -15.54 -18.13
C ARG A 20 -0.26 -15.09 -17.69
N THR A 21 -0.09 -13.80 -17.40
CA THR A 21 1.21 -13.24 -16.95
C THR A 21 1.48 -13.66 -15.52
N GLU A 22 0.45 -13.65 -14.68
CA GLU A 22 0.51 -14.13 -13.30
C GLU A 22 0.88 -15.60 -13.24
N GLY A 23 0.19 -16.47 -13.98
CA GLY A 23 0.52 -17.90 -14.05
C GLY A 23 1.95 -18.20 -14.51
N VAL A 24 2.51 -17.40 -15.42
CA VAL A 24 3.93 -17.54 -15.81
C VAL A 24 4.86 -17.18 -14.66
N LEU A 25 4.49 -16.19 -13.85
CA LEU A 25 5.29 -15.74 -12.72
C LEU A 25 5.20 -16.72 -11.54
N GLU A 26 4.01 -17.25 -11.28
CA GLU A 26 3.76 -18.29 -10.30
C GLU A 26 4.62 -19.52 -10.55
N ASP A 27 4.64 -19.98 -11.80
CA ASP A 27 5.48 -21.09 -12.21
C ASP A 27 6.99 -20.78 -12.07
N PHE A 28 7.39 -19.55 -12.39
CA PHE A 28 8.78 -19.14 -12.30
C PHE A 28 9.26 -19.03 -10.85
N LEU A 29 8.49 -18.38 -9.96
CA LEU A 29 8.87 -18.14 -8.56
C LEU A 29 8.42 -19.26 -7.62
N LYS A 30 7.51 -20.13 -8.06
CA LYS A 30 6.82 -21.12 -7.22
C LYS A 30 6.06 -20.45 -6.07
N ILE A 31 5.32 -19.41 -6.42
CA ILE A 31 4.39 -18.70 -5.55
C ILE A 31 2.97 -18.95 -6.04
N ASP A 32 2.00 -18.60 -5.22
CA ASP A 32 0.58 -18.55 -5.54
C ASP A 32 0.15 -17.07 -5.43
N ILE A 33 -0.26 -16.47 -6.55
CA ILE A 33 -0.78 -15.12 -6.59
C ILE A 33 -2.29 -15.25 -6.44
N GLN A 34 -2.79 -14.97 -5.25
CA GLN A 34 -4.20 -15.12 -4.95
C GLN A 34 -5.03 -14.13 -5.74
N GLU A 35 -6.10 -14.62 -6.38
CA GLU A 35 -7.08 -13.78 -7.04
C GLU A 35 -7.86 -12.95 -6.01
N ASP A 36 -8.35 -11.77 -6.40
CA ASP A 36 -9.07 -10.85 -5.50
C ASP A 36 -10.28 -11.51 -4.83
N GLU A 37 -10.96 -12.45 -5.52
CA GLU A 37 -12.09 -13.21 -4.97
C GLU A 37 -11.67 -14.14 -3.82
N GLU A 38 -10.49 -14.76 -3.90
CA GLU A 38 -9.95 -15.60 -2.83
C GLU A 38 -9.47 -14.75 -1.64
N MET A 39 -8.99 -13.54 -1.91
CA MET A 39 -8.58 -12.58 -0.89
C MET A 39 -9.76 -11.98 -0.13
N GLU A 40 -10.94 -11.88 -0.73
CA GLU A 40 -12.19 -11.47 -0.06
C GLU A 40 -12.71 -12.54 0.91
N GLU A 41 -12.49 -13.83 0.62
CA GLU A 41 -12.87 -14.96 1.50
C GLU A 41 -11.93 -15.11 2.70
N ILE A 42 -10.67 -14.66 2.59
CA ILE A 42 -9.77 -14.59 3.73
C ILE A 42 -10.29 -13.49 4.66
N GLU A 43 -10.82 -13.88 5.80
CA GLU A 43 -11.40 -13.01 6.83
C GLU A 43 -10.79 -11.61 6.80
N MET A 44 -11.60 -10.58 6.58
CA MET A 44 -11.21 -9.15 6.55
C MET A 44 -10.37 -8.73 7.78
N SER A 45 -10.23 -9.59 8.76
CA SER A 45 -9.45 -9.39 9.96
C SER A 45 -7.95 -9.66 9.80
N SER A 46 -7.52 -10.48 8.84
CA SER A 46 -6.15 -10.99 8.80
C SER A 46 -5.27 -10.48 7.66
N ARG A 47 -5.79 -10.06 6.52
CA ARG A 47 -5.01 -9.49 5.38
C ARG A 47 -3.51 -9.88 5.31
N TYR A 48 -3.18 -11.06 5.85
CA TYR A 48 -1.82 -11.52 6.05
C TYR A 48 -1.83 -13.04 6.23
N ILE A 49 -1.05 -13.73 5.43
CA ILE A 49 -0.82 -15.17 5.50
C ILE A 49 0.68 -15.39 5.55
N GLN A 50 1.12 -16.23 6.46
CA GLN A 50 2.50 -16.69 6.52
C GLN A 50 2.52 -18.19 6.29
N THR A 51 3.33 -18.63 5.33
CA THR A 51 3.66 -20.03 5.10
C THR A 51 5.07 -20.32 5.62
N ASP A 52 5.58 -21.53 5.40
CA ASP A 52 6.93 -21.92 5.84
C ASP A 52 8.04 -21.14 5.10
N ASP A 53 7.76 -20.58 3.92
CA ASP A 53 8.78 -19.97 3.05
C ASP A 53 8.33 -18.64 2.39
N SER A 54 7.13 -18.18 2.69
CA SER A 54 6.60 -16.95 2.10
C SER A 54 5.66 -16.19 3.02
N ILE A 55 5.52 -14.90 2.73
CA ILE A 55 4.54 -14.01 3.33
C ILE A 55 3.66 -13.48 2.20
N VAL A 56 2.35 -13.57 2.37
CA VAL A 56 1.37 -12.92 1.53
C VAL A 56 0.61 -11.90 2.37
N ALA A 57 0.52 -10.68 1.89
CA ALA A 57 -0.22 -9.61 2.56
C ALA A 57 -0.94 -8.75 1.54
N ASN A 58 -2.08 -8.19 1.96
CA ASN A 58 -2.85 -7.21 1.21
C ASN A 58 -2.99 -5.93 2.03
N SER A 59 -2.81 -4.78 1.40
CA SER A 59 -3.06 -3.48 2.03
C SER A 59 -3.64 -2.51 1.02
N ASN A 60 -4.57 -1.69 1.47
CA ASN A 60 -5.10 -0.62 0.65
C ASN A 60 -4.15 0.58 0.61
N PHE A 61 -3.98 1.15 -0.57
CA PHE A 61 -3.24 2.40 -0.81
C PHE A 61 -4.24 3.49 -1.17
N LEU A 62 -4.24 4.55 -0.38
CA LEU A 62 -5.11 5.69 -0.62
C LEU A 62 -4.54 6.59 -1.70
N ARG A 63 -5.33 6.90 -2.72
CA ARG A 63 -4.99 7.86 -3.78
C ARG A 63 -5.31 9.30 -3.35
N ASP A 64 -4.78 10.25 -4.08
CA ASP A 64 -5.02 11.68 -3.83
C ASP A 64 -6.51 12.08 -4.00
N ASN A 65 -7.29 11.29 -4.74
CA ASN A 65 -8.74 11.44 -4.89
C ASN A 65 -9.57 10.73 -3.79
N PHE A 66 -8.92 10.19 -2.76
CA PHE A 66 -9.52 9.43 -1.66
C PHE A 66 -10.12 8.06 -2.06
N GLU A 67 -9.78 7.52 -3.21
CA GLU A 67 -10.07 6.12 -3.55
C GLU A 67 -9.02 5.19 -2.93
N MET A 68 -9.48 4.05 -2.41
CA MET A 68 -8.61 3.01 -1.86
C MET A 68 -8.37 1.93 -2.92
N GLU A 69 -7.10 1.66 -3.20
CA GLU A 69 -6.66 0.68 -4.17
C GLU A 69 -5.97 -0.49 -3.47
N PRO A 70 -6.40 -1.73 -3.70
CA PRO A 70 -5.75 -2.90 -3.13
C PRO A 70 -4.36 -3.09 -3.76
N VAL A 71 -3.42 -3.47 -2.92
CA VAL A 71 -2.08 -3.88 -3.33
C VAL A 71 -1.74 -5.17 -2.63
N ASN A 72 -1.41 -6.19 -3.38
CA ASN A 72 -0.94 -7.46 -2.85
C ASN A 72 0.58 -7.48 -2.78
N PHE A 73 1.10 -8.08 -1.73
CA PHE A 73 2.52 -8.25 -1.45
C PHE A 73 2.82 -9.72 -1.22
N ILE A 74 3.75 -10.26 -1.98
CA ILE A 74 4.26 -11.62 -1.77
C ILE A 74 5.77 -11.50 -1.56
N LEU A 75 6.24 -11.93 -0.39
CA LEU A 75 7.66 -12.01 -0.06
C LEU A 75 8.09 -13.45 -0.01
N LYS A 76 8.99 -13.84 -0.90
CA LYS A 76 9.57 -15.19 -0.96
C LYS A 76 11.03 -15.14 -1.36
N ASN A 77 11.89 -15.85 -0.61
CA ASN A 77 13.32 -15.94 -0.91
C ASN A 77 14.00 -14.57 -1.11
N SER A 78 13.62 -13.57 -0.31
CA SER A 78 14.11 -12.19 -0.40
C SER A 78 13.68 -11.42 -1.67
N ILE A 79 12.78 -11.97 -2.46
CA ILE A 79 12.15 -11.31 -3.61
C ILE A 79 10.79 -10.79 -3.17
N LEU A 80 10.51 -9.52 -3.45
CA LEU A 80 9.19 -8.94 -3.33
C LEU A 80 8.45 -9.06 -4.66
N VAL A 81 7.21 -9.53 -4.63
CA VAL A 81 6.26 -9.40 -5.75
C VAL A 81 5.12 -8.51 -5.28
N THR A 82 4.74 -7.55 -6.10
CA THR A 82 3.57 -6.70 -5.87
C THR A 82 2.61 -6.81 -7.04
N THR A 83 1.30 -6.87 -6.75
CA THR A 83 0.24 -6.78 -7.77
C THR A 83 -0.67 -5.61 -7.46
N ARG A 84 -1.08 -4.87 -8.48
CA ARG A 84 -1.96 -3.70 -8.40
C ARG A 84 -2.58 -3.39 -9.75
N ASP A 85 -3.76 -2.79 -9.76
CA ASP A 85 -4.50 -2.49 -10.99
C ASP A 85 -4.22 -1.09 -11.52
N VAL A 86 -3.71 -0.18 -10.67
CA VAL A 86 -3.53 1.23 -11.02
C VAL A 86 -2.14 1.74 -10.68
N GLU A 87 -1.75 2.80 -11.36
CA GLU A 87 -0.54 3.56 -11.03
C GLU A 87 -0.66 4.24 -9.66
N LEU A 88 0.35 4.06 -8.83
CA LEU A 88 0.44 4.64 -7.50
C LEU A 88 1.71 5.48 -7.36
N VAL A 89 1.56 6.70 -6.85
CA VAL A 89 2.68 7.65 -6.69
C VAL A 89 3.78 7.07 -5.80
N SER A 90 3.41 6.37 -4.72
CA SER A 90 4.36 5.75 -3.79
C SER A 90 5.26 4.71 -4.45
N PHE A 91 4.78 3.99 -5.47
CA PHE A 91 5.58 3.04 -6.25
C PHE A 91 6.63 3.77 -7.08
N ASN A 92 6.21 4.80 -7.81
CA ASN A 92 7.12 5.60 -8.63
C ASN A 92 8.19 6.31 -7.79
N GLU A 93 7.84 6.79 -6.60
CA GLU A 93 8.78 7.41 -5.65
C GLU A 93 9.75 6.37 -5.06
N THR A 94 9.26 5.18 -4.74
CA THR A 94 10.12 4.08 -4.29
C THR A 94 11.14 3.70 -5.36
N VAL A 95 10.72 3.56 -6.62
CA VAL A 95 11.64 3.30 -7.75
C VAL A 95 12.70 4.40 -7.86
N LYS A 96 12.32 5.68 -7.71
CA LYS A 96 13.28 6.79 -7.71
C LYS A 96 14.29 6.69 -6.57
N LYS A 97 13.83 6.39 -5.34
CA LYS A 97 14.71 6.16 -4.17
C LYS A 97 15.69 5.00 -4.43
N MET A 98 15.23 3.91 -5.04
CA MET A 98 16.07 2.75 -5.42
C MET A 98 17.15 3.14 -6.45
N LEU A 99 16.77 3.88 -7.49
CA LEU A 99 17.70 4.31 -8.54
C LEU A 99 18.76 5.29 -8.02
N MET A 100 18.41 6.11 -7.02
CA MET A 100 19.35 7.06 -6.40
C MET A 100 20.38 6.35 -5.53
N ASN A 101 20.03 5.25 -4.88
CA ASN A 101 20.93 4.53 -3.97
C ASN A 101 20.65 3.02 -3.95
N THR A 102 21.05 2.33 -5.00
CA THR A 102 20.82 0.89 -5.18
C THR A 102 21.41 0.02 -4.06
N ARG A 103 22.47 0.49 -3.39
CA ARG A 103 23.11 -0.26 -2.30
C ARG A 103 22.24 -0.41 -1.06
N ASN A 104 21.25 0.45 -0.89
CA ASN A 104 20.31 0.38 0.25
C ASN A 104 19.21 -0.67 0.03
N PHE A 105 19.18 -1.32 -1.13
CA PHE A 105 18.15 -2.27 -1.50
C PHE A 105 18.73 -3.66 -1.83
N PRO A 106 19.37 -4.34 -0.87
CA PRO A 106 19.95 -5.66 -1.14
C PRO A 106 18.91 -6.77 -1.29
N THR A 107 17.67 -6.57 -0.80
CA THR A 107 16.59 -7.57 -0.84
C THR A 107 15.23 -6.94 -1.02
N GLY A 108 14.21 -7.74 -1.36
CA GLY A 108 12.82 -7.32 -1.42
C GLY A 108 12.25 -6.80 -0.10
N TYR A 109 12.79 -7.21 1.06
CA TYR A 109 12.41 -6.66 2.36
C TYR A 109 12.67 -5.15 2.43
N HIS A 110 13.84 -4.69 1.96
CA HIS A 110 14.19 -3.26 1.94
C HIS A 110 13.26 -2.48 1.00
N VAL A 111 12.87 -3.09 -0.12
CA VAL A 111 11.91 -2.48 -1.04
C VAL A 111 10.54 -2.34 -0.36
N LEU A 112 10.06 -3.40 0.30
CA LEU A 112 8.78 -3.38 1.00
C LEU A 112 8.74 -2.30 2.09
N VAL A 113 9.79 -2.23 2.93
CA VAL A 113 9.88 -1.22 4.00
C VAL A 113 9.84 0.19 3.40
N THR A 114 10.67 0.46 2.37
CA THR A 114 10.69 1.77 1.71
C THR A 114 9.37 2.11 1.05
N LEU A 115 8.68 1.13 0.45
CA LEU A 115 7.36 1.33 -0.13
C LEU A 115 6.33 1.71 0.93
N MET A 116 6.34 1.03 2.07
CA MET A 116 5.48 1.35 3.20
C MET A 116 5.80 2.72 3.81
N GLU A 117 7.09 3.08 3.98
CA GLU A 117 7.52 4.40 4.43
C GLU A 117 7.02 5.50 3.49
N THR A 118 7.27 5.35 2.19
CA THR A 118 6.82 6.31 1.17
C THR A 118 5.30 6.46 1.19
N ARG A 119 4.59 5.37 1.45
CA ARG A 119 3.15 5.40 1.59
C ARG A 119 2.70 6.17 2.84
N VAL A 120 3.35 5.95 3.98
CA VAL A 120 3.05 6.67 5.23
C VAL A 120 3.34 8.18 5.07
N GLU A 121 4.42 8.56 4.37
CA GLU A 121 4.71 9.95 4.03
C GLU A 121 3.55 10.59 3.24
N ARG A 122 3.03 9.90 2.23
CA ARG A 122 1.87 10.37 1.44
C ARG A 122 0.58 10.48 2.26
N ASP A 123 0.34 9.54 3.16
CA ASP A 123 -0.82 9.59 4.06
C ASP A 123 -0.71 10.78 5.02
N ALA A 124 0.49 11.14 5.47
CA ALA A 124 0.71 12.32 6.30
C ALA A 124 0.39 13.62 5.54
N ASP A 125 0.79 13.73 4.27
CA ASP A 125 0.44 14.87 3.40
C ASP A 125 -1.09 15.02 3.28
N LEU A 126 -1.81 13.91 3.02
CA LEU A 126 -3.27 13.93 2.91
C LEU A 126 -3.97 14.33 4.23
N ILE A 127 -3.40 13.96 5.37
CA ILE A 127 -3.89 14.37 6.69
C ILE A 127 -3.69 15.87 6.88
N GLU A 128 -2.53 16.40 6.52
CA GLU A 128 -2.21 17.83 6.62
C GLU A 128 -3.15 18.65 5.74
N ASP A 129 -3.30 18.30 4.45
CA ASP A 129 -4.21 18.96 3.52
C ASP A 129 -5.67 18.94 4.04
N THR A 130 -6.12 17.81 4.57
CA THR A 130 -7.48 17.69 5.12
C THR A 130 -7.64 18.55 6.37
N THR A 131 -6.63 18.63 7.22
CA THR A 131 -6.62 19.45 8.44
C THR A 131 -6.69 20.94 8.09
N ASP A 132 -5.98 21.37 7.07
CA ASP A 132 -6.01 22.76 6.57
C ASP A 132 -7.40 23.13 6.04
N LEU A 133 -8.04 22.22 5.29
CA LEU A 133 -9.42 22.41 4.82
C LEU A 133 -10.40 22.54 5.98
N ILE A 134 -10.29 21.71 7.02
CA ILE A 134 -11.14 21.79 8.23
C ILE A 134 -10.93 23.12 8.93
N THR A 135 -9.69 23.56 9.07
CA THR A 135 -9.34 24.82 9.74
C THR A 135 -9.93 26.03 8.98
N LYS A 136 -9.79 26.02 7.67
CA LYS A 136 -10.35 27.07 6.79
C LYS A 136 -11.88 27.12 6.92
N LEU A 137 -12.54 25.97 6.79
CA LEU A 137 -14.00 25.90 6.89
C LEU A 137 -14.51 26.34 8.27
N SER A 138 -13.81 25.96 9.34
CA SER A 138 -14.14 26.41 10.70
C SER A 138 -14.03 27.94 10.84
N GLY A 139 -13.01 28.55 10.22
CA GLY A 139 -12.87 30.02 10.17
C GLY A 139 -14.02 30.70 9.43
N GLU A 140 -14.45 30.13 8.30
CA GLU A 140 -15.58 30.64 7.51
C GLU A 140 -16.91 30.57 8.28
N ILE A 141 -17.16 29.47 8.98
CA ILE A 141 -18.35 29.28 9.80
C ILE A 141 -18.39 30.30 10.92
N ASN A 142 -17.28 30.52 11.62
CA ASN A 142 -17.20 31.47 12.73
C ASN A 142 -17.36 32.93 12.30
N ALA A 143 -17.11 33.24 11.03
CA ALA A 143 -17.25 34.59 10.46
C ALA A 143 -18.66 34.89 9.93
N LYS A 144 -19.54 33.89 9.82
CA LYS A 144 -20.90 34.02 9.28
C LYS A 144 -21.94 33.91 10.38
N ASP A 145 -23.00 34.72 10.34
CA ASP A 145 -24.13 34.62 11.25
C ASP A 145 -25.05 33.42 10.93
N HIS A 146 -24.96 32.88 9.70
CA HIS A 146 -25.76 31.74 9.25
C HIS A 146 -24.89 30.73 8.51
N VAL A 147 -25.15 29.45 8.78
CA VAL A 147 -24.56 28.32 8.03
C VAL A 147 -25.47 28.05 6.83
N ASP A 148 -24.94 28.20 5.63
CA ASP A 148 -25.65 27.93 4.38
C ASP A 148 -25.53 26.44 3.99
N GLU A 149 -26.33 26.01 3.01
CA GLU A 149 -26.35 24.61 2.54
C GLU A 149 -25.00 24.18 1.97
N GLU A 150 -24.27 25.08 1.35
CA GLU A 150 -22.94 24.80 0.77
C GLU A 150 -21.93 24.40 1.86
N VAL A 151 -21.95 25.08 3.00
CA VAL A 151 -21.11 24.73 4.15
C VAL A 151 -21.45 23.36 4.70
N LEU A 152 -22.73 22.98 4.76
CA LEU A 152 -23.16 21.65 5.21
C LEU A 152 -22.66 20.54 4.27
N ILE A 153 -22.67 20.78 2.96
CA ILE A 153 -22.13 19.84 1.97
C ILE A 153 -20.62 19.67 2.19
N GLN A 154 -19.88 20.78 2.37
CA GLN A 154 -18.43 20.72 2.61
C GLN A 154 -18.10 19.98 3.94
N ILE A 155 -18.88 20.18 5.00
CA ILE A 155 -18.71 19.43 6.26
C ILE A 155 -18.88 17.93 6.01
N LYS A 156 -19.90 17.54 5.28
CA LYS A 156 -20.16 16.13 4.97
C LYS A 156 -19.01 15.52 4.16
N ASP A 157 -18.52 16.20 3.14
CA ASP A 157 -17.38 15.76 2.32
C ASP A 157 -16.11 15.57 3.16
N LEU A 158 -15.81 16.53 4.06
CA LEU A 158 -14.69 16.42 4.99
C LEU A 158 -14.83 15.26 5.98
N GLN A 159 -16.04 15.01 6.50
CA GLN A 159 -16.30 13.86 7.38
C GLN A 159 -16.05 12.53 6.66
N GLU A 160 -16.44 12.43 5.39
CA GLU A 160 -16.19 11.26 4.56
C GLU A 160 -14.69 11.05 4.34
N LYS A 161 -13.95 12.08 3.96
CA LYS A 161 -12.49 12.05 3.80
C LYS A 161 -11.77 11.60 5.07
N VAL A 162 -12.12 12.17 6.21
CA VAL A 162 -11.56 11.78 7.51
C VAL A 162 -11.84 10.31 7.83
N THR A 163 -13.03 9.82 7.50
CA THR A 163 -13.40 8.41 7.71
C THR A 163 -12.54 7.49 6.84
N ILE A 164 -12.35 7.83 5.58
CA ILE A 164 -11.51 7.06 4.63
C ILE A 164 -10.05 7.04 5.10
N ILE A 165 -9.48 8.20 5.48
CA ILE A 165 -8.12 8.29 6.03
C ILE A 165 -7.97 7.38 7.25
N ARG A 166 -8.93 7.43 8.17
CA ARG A 166 -8.91 6.59 9.38
C ARG A 166 -8.91 5.10 9.04
N GLN A 167 -9.76 4.67 8.12
CA GLN A 167 -9.82 3.28 7.66
C GLN A 167 -8.49 2.84 7.06
N ASN A 168 -7.91 3.67 6.21
CA ASN A 168 -6.61 3.44 5.58
C ASN A 168 -5.46 3.29 6.60
N ILE A 169 -5.43 4.15 7.63
CA ILE A 169 -4.43 4.05 8.71
C ILE A 169 -4.60 2.75 9.51
N MET A 170 -5.83 2.37 9.84
CA MET A 170 -6.12 1.13 10.57
C MET A 170 -5.72 -0.10 9.78
N ASP A 171 -5.94 -0.10 8.46
CA ASP A 171 -5.52 -1.16 7.56
C ASP A 171 -3.99 -1.35 7.60
N LYS A 172 -3.24 -0.28 7.40
CA LYS A 172 -1.77 -0.32 7.47
C LYS A 172 -1.22 -0.76 8.81
N GLN A 173 -1.82 -0.27 9.89
CA GLN A 173 -1.40 -0.66 11.24
C GLN A 173 -1.51 -2.17 11.46
N ARG A 174 -2.56 -2.82 10.92
CA ARG A 174 -2.71 -4.28 10.97
C ARG A 174 -1.61 -4.98 10.20
N VAL A 175 -1.39 -4.59 8.94
CA VAL A 175 -0.38 -5.20 8.07
C VAL A 175 1.01 -5.04 8.66
N ILE A 176 1.40 -3.84 9.06
CA ILE A 176 2.71 -3.57 9.68
C ILE A 176 2.87 -4.37 10.99
N SER A 177 1.82 -4.42 11.81
CA SER A 177 1.86 -5.21 13.06
C SER A 177 2.05 -6.70 12.83
N ASN A 178 1.56 -7.23 11.71
CA ASN A 178 1.77 -8.61 11.32
C ASN A 178 3.19 -8.84 10.79
N PHE A 179 3.72 -7.94 9.98
CA PHE A 179 5.12 -8.00 9.54
C PHE A 179 6.10 -7.99 10.73
N LEU A 180 5.84 -7.17 11.75
CA LEU A 180 6.68 -7.10 12.96
C LEU A 180 6.67 -8.38 13.82
N LYS A 181 5.68 -9.24 13.65
CA LYS A 181 5.59 -10.54 14.33
C LYS A 181 6.20 -11.68 13.53
N CYS A 182 6.60 -11.41 12.30
CA CYS A 182 7.09 -12.40 11.37
C CYS A 182 8.58 -12.69 11.62
N ASP A 183 8.91 -13.96 11.83
CA ASP A 183 10.30 -14.41 12.06
C ASP A 183 11.18 -14.31 10.80
N PHE A 184 10.60 -14.08 9.62
CA PHE A 184 11.33 -13.93 8.36
C PHE A 184 11.89 -12.53 8.14
N PHE A 185 11.39 -11.53 8.88
CA PHE A 185 11.93 -10.18 8.75
C PHE A 185 13.32 -10.11 9.37
N PRO A 186 14.33 -9.63 8.64
CA PRO A 186 15.65 -9.42 9.19
C PRO A 186 15.58 -8.45 10.39
N THR A 187 16.22 -8.81 11.49
CA THR A 187 16.25 -8.00 12.73
C THR A 187 17.05 -6.69 12.60
N GLU A 188 17.72 -6.50 11.46
CA GLU A 188 18.58 -5.33 11.17
C GLU A 188 17.94 -4.34 10.16
N LEU A 189 16.64 -4.49 9.87
CA LEU A 189 15.88 -3.58 9.00
C LEU A 189 15.31 -2.42 9.79
#